data_3a38eaa6e020e651f0c65be3f68afb26
#
_entry.id   3a38eaa6e020e651f0c65be3f68afb26
#
_cell.length_a   1.000
_cell.length_b   1.000
_cell.length_c   1.000
_cell.angle_alpha   90.00
_cell.angle_beta   90.00
_cell.angle_gamma   90.00
#
_symmetry.space_group_name_H-M   'P 1'
#
loop_
_entity.id
_entity.type
_entity.pdbx_description
1 polymer ?
#
loop_
_entity_poly.entity_id
_entity_poly.type
_entity_poly.pdbx_seq_one_letter_code
_entity_poly.pdbx_strand_id
1 'polypeptide(L)'
;FAAAAEAMRRILVDIARRKKSEKHGGQLRRVSLDDDLTAPRDHAVDLLALDEALAGLEQRWPDRAKLVKLRYFAGLTIPEASRAIGVSRATGERYWTFAKAWLHLQLSNGEEET
;
A
#
# COMPACT_ATOMS: atom_id res chain seq x y z
N PHE A 1 -13.34 -2.43 -9.45
CA PHE A 1 -12.40 -2.67 -8.36
C PHE A 1 -11.46 -1.49 -8.13
N ALA A 2 -11.03 -0.85 -9.22
CA ALA A 2 -10.12 0.28 -9.07
C ALA A 2 -10.78 1.42 -8.31
N ALA A 3 -12.04 1.68 -8.61
CA ALA A 3 -12.77 2.74 -7.93
C ALA A 3 -12.95 2.40 -6.45
N ALA A 4 -13.21 1.13 -6.15
CA ALA A 4 -13.39 0.71 -4.77
C ALA A 4 -12.07 0.84 -4.00
N ALA A 5 -10.96 0.46 -4.62
CA ALA A 5 -9.66 0.58 -3.98
C ALA A 5 -9.33 2.04 -3.70
N GLU A 6 -9.63 2.92 -4.64
CA GLU A 6 -9.34 4.34 -4.46
C GLU A 6 -10.21 4.94 -3.36
N ALA A 7 -11.48 4.56 -3.32
CA ALA A 7 -12.36 5.05 -2.27
C ALA A 7 -11.88 4.59 -0.90
N MET A 8 -11.49 3.33 -0.79
CA MET A 8 -10.99 2.81 0.47
C MET A 8 -9.69 3.50 0.86
N ARG A 9 -8.81 3.74 -0.10
CA ARG A 9 -7.56 4.45 0.18
C ARG A 9 -7.85 5.82 0.77
N ARG A 10 -8.77 6.57 0.18
CA ARG A 10 -9.12 7.89 0.68
C ARG A 10 -9.64 7.85 2.09
N ILE A 11 -10.52 6.90 2.37
CA ILE A 11 -11.09 6.77 3.70
C ILE A 11 -10.00 6.47 4.71
N LEU A 12 -9.14 5.51 4.40
CA LEU A 12 -8.10 5.09 5.33
C LEU A 12 -7.06 6.19 5.54
N VAL A 13 -6.70 6.89 4.48
CA VAL A 13 -5.74 7.99 4.60
C VAL A 13 -6.33 9.12 5.45
N ASP A 14 -7.61 9.43 5.25
CA ASP A 14 -8.25 10.48 6.05
C ASP A 14 -8.28 10.09 7.52
N ILE A 15 -8.59 8.83 7.80
CA ILE A 15 -8.60 8.36 9.18
C ILE A 15 -7.19 8.44 9.77
N ALA A 16 -6.19 8.04 8.98
CA ALA A 16 -4.81 8.07 9.45
C ALA A 16 -4.35 9.48 9.75
N ARG A 17 -4.74 10.44 8.91
CA ARG A 17 -4.38 11.82 9.14
C ARG A 17 -4.99 12.37 10.42
N ARG A 18 -6.23 12.00 10.68
CA ARG A 18 -6.88 12.43 11.91
C ARG A 18 -6.23 11.82 13.13
N LYS A 19 -5.91 10.52 13.06
CA LYS A 19 -5.25 9.87 14.17
C LYS A 19 -3.88 10.45 14.44
N LYS A 20 -3.16 10.78 13.40
CA LYS A 20 -1.86 11.37 13.55
C LYS A 20 -1.96 12.72 14.25
N SER A 21 -2.95 13.51 13.90
CA SER A 21 -3.17 14.80 14.54
C SER A 21 -3.52 14.65 16.02
N GLU A 22 -4.33 13.66 16.34
CA GLU A 22 -4.81 13.48 17.70
C GLU A 22 -3.79 12.85 18.60
N LYS A 23 -2.99 11.97 18.05
CA LYS A 23 -2.08 11.19 18.86
C LYS A 23 -0.65 11.34 18.40
N HIS A 24 -0.21 12.54 18.28
CA HIS A 24 1.18 12.72 17.91
C HIS A 24 2.05 12.04 18.95
N GLY A 25 3.06 11.36 18.50
CA GLY A 25 3.92 10.62 19.37
C GLY A 25 3.38 9.28 19.79
N GLY A 26 2.26 8.88 19.22
CA GLY A 26 1.71 7.59 19.53
C GLY A 26 2.58 6.47 19.00
N GLN A 27 2.17 5.26 19.30
CA GLN A 27 2.92 4.11 18.91
C GLN A 27 2.94 3.98 17.40
N LEU A 28 4.12 4.00 16.87
CA LEU A 28 4.31 3.88 15.45
C LEU A 28 4.69 2.46 15.11
N ARG A 29 3.93 1.84 14.27
CA ARG A 29 4.22 0.52 13.79
C ARG A 29 4.30 0.54 12.29
N ARG A 30 5.15 -0.28 11.75
CA ARG A 30 5.31 -0.35 10.33
C ARG A 30 4.15 -1.06 9.68
N VAL A 31 3.78 -0.59 8.51
CA VAL A 31 2.84 -1.32 7.68
C VAL A 31 3.54 -2.56 7.16
N SER A 32 2.88 -3.70 7.30
CA SER A 32 3.43 -4.95 6.82
C SER A 32 3.12 -5.09 5.33
N LEU A 33 4.15 -5.38 4.55
CA LEU A 33 3.98 -5.64 3.14
C LEU A 33 4.09 -7.12 2.83
N ASP A 34 3.91 -7.95 3.85
CA ASP A 34 3.85 -9.38 3.66
C ASP A 34 2.55 -9.76 3.00
N ASP A 35 2.43 -11.04 2.67
CA ASP A 35 1.21 -11.52 2.05
C ASP A 35 0.00 -11.35 2.94
N ASP A 36 0.20 -11.20 4.22
CA ASP A 36 -0.88 -11.02 5.17
C ASP A 36 -1.19 -9.54 5.34
N LEU A 37 -1.80 -8.95 4.33
CA LEU A 37 -2.19 -7.55 4.38
C LEU A 37 -3.58 -7.34 4.91
N THR A 38 -4.23 -8.40 5.34
CA THR A 38 -5.62 -8.30 5.75
C THR A 38 -5.78 -7.90 7.20
N ALA A 39 -4.74 -8.06 8.00
CA ALA A 39 -4.85 -7.75 9.41
C ALA A 39 -5.00 -6.25 9.60
N PRO A 40 -6.05 -5.82 10.28
CA PRO A 40 -6.21 -4.39 10.54
C PRO A 40 -5.09 -3.90 11.44
N ARG A 41 -4.61 -2.75 11.13
CA ARG A 41 -3.53 -2.15 11.89
C ARG A 41 -3.85 -0.72 12.22
N ASP A 42 -3.43 -0.32 13.37
CA ASP A 42 -3.60 1.05 13.78
C ASP A 42 -2.30 1.79 13.57
N HIS A 43 -1.89 1.87 12.32
CA HIS A 43 -0.60 2.42 11.96
C HIS A 43 -0.77 3.66 11.09
N ALA A 44 -1.30 4.70 11.69
CA ALA A 44 -1.65 5.90 10.93
C ALA A 44 -0.44 6.48 10.18
N VAL A 45 0.69 6.60 10.87
CA VAL A 45 1.86 7.21 10.24
C VAL A 45 2.41 6.30 9.16
N ASP A 46 2.45 5.00 9.44
CA ASP A 46 2.95 4.05 8.44
C ASP A 46 2.07 4.03 7.21
N LEU A 47 0.76 4.15 7.39
CA LEU A 47 -0.15 4.18 6.25
C LEU A 47 0.09 5.42 5.39
N LEU A 48 0.33 6.56 6.01
CA LEU A 48 0.60 7.77 5.25
C LEU A 48 1.92 7.66 4.49
N ALA A 49 2.93 7.06 5.11
CA ALA A 49 4.20 6.84 4.43
C ALA A 49 4.03 5.87 3.27
N LEU A 50 3.24 4.82 3.47
CA LEU A 50 2.97 3.87 2.40
C LEU A 50 2.23 4.55 1.25
N ASP A 51 1.27 5.40 1.56
CA ASP A 51 0.53 6.09 0.52
C ASP A 51 1.44 6.98 -0.32
N GLU A 52 2.37 7.66 0.32
CA GLU A 52 3.35 8.46 -0.41
C GLU A 52 4.24 7.60 -1.29
N ALA A 53 4.70 6.48 -0.75
CA ALA A 53 5.55 5.59 -1.52
C ALA A 53 4.78 5.01 -2.71
N LEU A 54 3.50 4.69 -2.51
CA LEU A 54 2.68 4.20 -3.61
C LEU A 54 2.50 5.24 -4.70
N ALA A 55 2.38 6.50 -4.32
CA ALA A 55 2.30 7.56 -5.33
C ALA A 55 3.56 7.60 -6.19
N GLY A 56 4.72 7.43 -5.58
CA GLY A 56 5.97 7.36 -6.32
C GLY A 56 6.04 6.14 -7.22
N LEU A 57 5.58 5.01 -6.71
CA LEU A 57 5.54 3.79 -7.51
C LEU A 57 4.62 3.97 -8.72
N GLU A 58 3.49 4.62 -8.50
CA GLU A 58 2.51 4.82 -9.56
C GLU A 58 3.07 5.68 -10.68
N GLN A 59 3.89 6.65 -10.36
CA GLN A 59 4.47 7.51 -11.38
C GLN A 59 5.45 6.75 -12.27
N ARG A 60 6.11 5.76 -11.72
CA ARG A 60 7.10 5.00 -12.50
C ARG A 60 6.51 3.73 -13.10
N TRP A 61 5.68 3.04 -12.36
CA TRP A 61 5.12 1.76 -12.79
C TRP A 61 3.65 1.70 -12.42
N PRO A 62 2.79 2.35 -13.20
CA PRO A 62 1.36 2.46 -12.83
C PRO A 62 0.68 1.12 -12.63
N ASP A 63 1.01 0.12 -13.45
CA ASP A 63 0.34 -1.17 -13.33
C ASP A 63 0.71 -1.88 -12.05
N ARG A 64 1.98 -1.77 -11.66
CA ARG A 64 2.42 -2.40 -10.42
C ARG A 64 1.78 -1.72 -9.21
N ALA A 65 1.69 -0.40 -9.26
CA ALA A 65 1.05 0.33 -8.17
C ALA A 65 -0.43 -0.01 -8.10
N LYS A 66 -1.08 -0.17 -9.24
CA LYS A 66 -2.49 -0.53 -9.27
C LYS A 66 -2.71 -1.89 -8.62
N LEU A 67 -1.84 -2.84 -8.91
CA LEU A 67 -1.94 -4.16 -8.29
C LEU A 67 -1.85 -4.05 -6.78
N VAL A 68 -0.89 -3.27 -6.28
CA VAL A 68 -0.72 -3.12 -4.84
C VAL A 68 -1.96 -2.49 -4.21
N LYS A 69 -2.50 -1.46 -4.85
CA LYS A 69 -3.69 -0.81 -4.31
C LYS A 69 -4.88 -1.75 -4.25
N LEU A 70 -5.07 -2.56 -5.29
CA LEU A 70 -6.15 -3.52 -5.30
C LEU A 70 -5.98 -4.56 -4.19
N ARG A 71 -4.76 -4.99 -3.98
CA ARG A 71 -4.49 -5.97 -2.96
C ARG A 71 -4.61 -5.37 -1.57
N TYR A 72 -4.03 -4.21 -1.37
CA TYR A 72 -3.94 -3.62 -0.05
C TYR A 72 -5.26 -2.97 0.39
N PHE A 73 -5.87 -2.19 -0.49
CA PHE A 73 -7.06 -1.44 -0.12
C PHE A 73 -8.36 -2.15 -0.44
N ALA A 74 -8.41 -2.89 -1.54
CA ALA A 74 -9.61 -3.60 -1.92
C ALA A 74 -9.65 -5.03 -1.41
N GLY A 75 -8.52 -5.55 -0.92
CA GLY A 75 -8.50 -6.88 -0.35
C GLY A 75 -8.50 -8.00 -1.34
N LEU A 76 -8.11 -7.76 -2.58
CA LEU A 76 -8.09 -8.79 -3.59
C LEU A 76 -6.87 -9.68 -3.43
N THR A 77 -7.01 -10.94 -3.84
CA THR A 77 -5.87 -11.83 -3.94
C THR A 77 -5.04 -11.45 -5.16
N ILE A 78 -3.82 -11.99 -5.25
CA ILE A 78 -2.99 -11.73 -6.43
C ILE A 78 -3.68 -12.18 -7.71
N PRO A 79 -4.27 -13.39 -7.79
CA PRO A 79 -4.99 -13.75 -9.01
C PRO A 79 -6.14 -12.80 -9.34
N GLU A 80 -6.90 -12.38 -8.33
CA GLU A 80 -8.01 -11.47 -8.55
C GLU A 80 -7.53 -10.10 -9.02
N ALA A 81 -6.49 -9.59 -8.39
CA ALA A 81 -5.96 -8.29 -8.77
C ALA A 81 -5.33 -8.34 -10.16
N SER A 82 -4.64 -9.43 -10.47
CA SER A 82 -4.05 -9.61 -11.80
C SER A 82 -5.12 -9.59 -12.88
N ARG A 83 -6.22 -10.29 -12.63
CA ARG A 83 -7.33 -10.30 -13.57
C ARG A 83 -7.91 -8.91 -13.74
N ALA A 84 -8.02 -8.18 -12.66
CA ALA A 84 -8.60 -6.85 -12.70
C ALA A 84 -7.76 -5.88 -13.52
N ILE A 85 -6.45 -6.04 -13.53
CA ILE A 85 -5.60 -5.14 -14.31
C ILE A 85 -5.22 -5.75 -15.67
N GLY A 86 -5.73 -6.95 -15.97
CA GLY A 86 -5.55 -7.51 -17.30
C GLY A 86 -4.22 -8.19 -17.54
N VAL A 87 -3.60 -8.75 -16.50
CA VAL A 87 -2.34 -9.48 -16.66
C VAL A 87 -2.51 -10.90 -16.15
N SER A 88 -1.59 -11.77 -16.52
CA SER A 88 -1.60 -13.13 -16.04
C SER A 88 -1.23 -13.18 -14.56
N ARG A 89 -1.57 -14.29 -13.93
CA ARG A 89 -1.22 -14.47 -12.53
C ARG A 89 0.30 -14.41 -12.33
N ALA A 90 1.05 -15.04 -13.23
CA ALA A 90 2.51 -15.03 -13.11
C ALA A 90 3.06 -13.61 -13.19
N THR A 91 2.53 -12.81 -14.12
CA THR A 91 2.94 -11.42 -14.21
C THR A 91 2.55 -10.66 -12.96
N GLY A 92 1.35 -10.92 -12.45
CA GLY A 92 0.90 -10.27 -11.22
C GLY A 92 1.80 -10.58 -10.05
N GLU A 93 2.25 -11.83 -9.96
CA GLU A 93 3.15 -12.21 -8.87
C GLU A 93 4.50 -11.49 -8.99
N ARG A 94 4.98 -11.34 -10.20
CA ARG A 94 6.21 -10.58 -10.41
C ARG A 94 6.03 -9.11 -10.05
N TYR A 95 4.89 -8.54 -10.43
CA TYR A 95 4.60 -7.16 -10.06
C TYR A 95 4.56 -7.00 -8.54
N TRP A 96 3.92 -7.95 -7.87
CA TRP A 96 3.81 -7.88 -6.41
C TRP A 96 5.17 -7.98 -5.75
N THR A 97 5.99 -8.93 -6.21
CA THR A 97 7.32 -9.10 -5.63
C THR A 97 8.18 -7.85 -5.83
N PHE A 98 8.14 -7.29 -7.04
CA PHE A 98 8.90 -6.07 -7.33
C PHE A 98 8.40 -4.91 -6.48
N ALA A 99 7.09 -4.71 -6.46
CA ALA A 99 6.52 -3.58 -5.76
C ALA A 99 6.78 -3.68 -4.25
N LYS A 100 6.65 -4.88 -3.71
CA LYS A 100 6.89 -5.09 -2.29
C LYS A 100 8.33 -4.72 -1.92
N ALA A 101 9.28 -5.17 -2.72
CA ALA A 101 10.69 -4.86 -2.46
C ALA A 101 10.95 -3.36 -2.59
N TRP A 102 10.41 -2.75 -3.62
CA TRP A 102 10.61 -1.32 -3.85
C TRP A 102 10.01 -0.49 -2.72
N LEU A 103 8.81 -0.86 -2.28
CA LEU A 103 8.14 -0.13 -1.21
C LEU A 103 8.88 -0.29 0.11
N HIS A 104 9.37 -1.48 0.40
CA HIS A 104 10.17 -1.68 1.60
C HIS A 104 11.40 -0.79 1.59
N LEU A 105 12.03 -0.70 0.45
CA LEU A 105 13.23 0.12 0.33
C LEU A 105 12.90 1.60 0.56
N GLN A 106 11.81 2.07 -0.01
CA GLN A 106 11.40 3.46 0.18
C GLN A 106 11.07 3.76 1.62
N LEU A 107 10.36 2.85 2.28
CA LEU A 107 9.99 3.06 3.66
C LEU A 107 11.21 3.04 4.58
N SER A 108 12.16 2.16 4.30
CA SER A 108 13.40 2.11 5.06
C SER A 108 14.22 3.37 4.88
N ASN A 109 14.33 3.85 3.65
CA ASN A 109 15.09 5.07 3.39
C ASN A 109 14.49 6.26 4.12
N GLY A 110 13.16 6.34 4.11
CA GLY A 110 12.49 7.40 4.83
C GLY A 110 12.81 7.38 6.31
N GLU A 111 12.90 6.21 6.88
CA GLU A 111 13.22 6.09 8.29
C GLU A 111 14.64 6.48 8.60
N GLU A 112 15.55 6.11 7.71
CA GLU A 112 16.96 6.39 7.95
C GLU A 112 17.28 7.86 7.86
N GLU A 113 16.49 8.59 7.12
CA GLU A 113 16.74 10.01 6.94
C GLU A 113 16.34 10.85 8.14
N THR A 114 15.59 10.27 9.03
CA THR A 114 15.23 11.01 10.24
C THR A 114 16.22 10.73 11.33
#